data_e236352af2a28f6f00292bf98af70bab
#
_entry.id   e236352af2a28f6f00292bf98af70bab
#
_cell.length_a   1.000
_cell.length_b   1.000
_cell.length_c   1.000
_cell.angle_alpha   90.00
_cell.angle_beta   90.00
_cell.angle_gamma   90.00
#
_symmetry.space_group_name_H-M   'P 1'
#
loop_
_entity.id
_entity.type
_entity.pdbx_description
1 polymer ?
#
loop_
_entity_poly.entity_id
_entity_poly.type
_entity_poly.pdbx_seq_one_letter_code
_entity_poly.pdbx_strand_id
1 'polypeptide(L)'
;MAEKRLSLLIPTLSKRSKLCQELTDELTRQLTTEVEFMLLPDSGQRTIGEKRNALLEAAVGDYIAFIDDDDMISPDYIEKVMTALEADPDCASLTGLIYDGSPSPRTFIHSIEYEGWYSRDGVDYRYPNHLNAVRRKYAEKVGFPEISHGEDRAYSDRIQKYLKKESKIDGVIYHYYPHGSRAK
;
A
#
# COMPACT_ATOMS: atom_id res chain seq x y z
N MET A 1 -9.93 24.36 3.38
CA MET A 1 -9.92 23.02 2.75
C MET A 1 -10.03 22.01 3.86
N ALA A 2 -10.76 20.91 3.67
CA ALA A 2 -10.79 19.83 4.68
C ALA A 2 -9.36 19.28 4.86
N GLU A 3 -8.99 19.02 6.11
CA GLU A 3 -7.71 18.40 6.44
C GLU A 3 -7.68 16.97 5.89
N LYS A 4 -6.61 16.58 5.22
CA LYS A 4 -6.49 15.24 4.64
C LYS A 4 -6.04 14.26 5.72
N ARG A 5 -6.80 13.18 5.87
CA ARG A 5 -6.50 12.11 6.80
C ARG A 5 -5.62 11.02 6.17
N LEU A 6 -5.85 10.70 4.89
CA LEU A 6 -5.15 9.63 4.19
C LEU A 6 -4.66 10.10 2.81
N SER A 7 -3.38 9.84 2.50
CA SER A 7 -2.80 9.98 1.16
C SER A 7 -2.49 8.58 0.59
N LEU A 8 -3.09 8.27 -0.55
CA LEU A 8 -2.82 7.05 -1.32
C LEU A 8 -1.81 7.37 -2.43
N LEU A 9 -0.68 6.67 -2.43
CA LEU A 9 0.50 7.01 -3.21
C LEU A 9 0.77 5.95 -4.27
N ILE A 10 0.78 6.33 -5.55
CA ILE A 10 0.82 5.39 -6.68
C ILE A 10 2.04 5.67 -7.56
N PRO A 11 3.17 4.95 -7.35
CA PRO A 11 4.28 4.99 -8.29
C PRO A 11 3.88 4.24 -9.57
N THR A 12 3.99 4.86 -10.75
CA THR A 12 3.55 4.24 -11.99
C THR A 12 4.57 4.43 -13.12
N LEU A 13 4.39 3.69 -14.20
CA LEU A 13 5.13 3.84 -15.46
C LEU A 13 4.18 4.31 -16.56
N SER A 14 4.64 5.25 -17.39
CA SER A 14 3.84 5.77 -18.51
C SER A 14 3.29 4.69 -19.44
N LYS A 15 4.01 3.56 -19.60
CA LYS A 15 3.58 2.40 -20.39
C LYS A 15 2.47 1.57 -19.74
N ARG A 16 2.17 1.77 -18.44
CA ARG A 16 1.12 1.06 -17.67
C ARG A 16 -0.18 1.88 -17.53
N SER A 17 -0.37 2.90 -18.39
CA SER A 17 -1.49 3.83 -18.30
C SER A 17 -2.86 3.17 -18.20
N LYS A 18 -3.11 2.04 -18.90
CA LYS A 18 -4.38 1.31 -18.82
C LYS A 18 -4.62 0.69 -17.44
N LEU A 19 -3.63 0.00 -16.88
CA LEU A 19 -3.74 -0.62 -15.54
C LEU A 19 -3.92 0.46 -14.46
N CYS A 20 -3.13 1.51 -14.57
CA CYS A 20 -3.23 2.66 -13.68
C CYS A 20 -4.59 3.36 -13.78
N GLN A 21 -5.19 3.45 -14.98
CA GLN A 21 -6.51 4.03 -15.18
C GLN A 21 -7.59 3.20 -14.46
N GLU A 22 -7.59 1.88 -14.61
CA GLU A 22 -8.55 1.00 -13.94
C GLU A 22 -8.48 1.13 -12.40
N LEU A 23 -7.27 1.23 -11.83
CA LEU A 23 -7.08 1.47 -10.40
C LEU A 23 -7.60 2.86 -9.98
N THR A 24 -7.28 3.91 -10.76
CA THR A 24 -7.69 5.28 -10.42
C THR A 24 -9.19 5.51 -10.60
N ASP A 25 -9.84 4.81 -11.53
CA ASP A 25 -11.30 4.82 -11.67
C ASP A 25 -11.96 4.23 -10.41
N GLU A 26 -11.43 3.12 -9.90
CA GLU A 26 -11.92 2.51 -8.65
C GLU A 26 -11.67 3.41 -7.44
N LEU A 27 -10.49 4.01 -7.32
CA LEU A 27 -10.19 4.98 -6.26
C LEU A 27 -11.12 6.20 -6.32
N THR A 28 -11.35 6.74 -7.53
CA THR A 28 -12.23 7.90 -7.73
C THR A 28 -13.66 7.60 -7.28
N ARG A 29 -14.15 6.38 -7.52
CA ARG A 29 -15.48 5.95 -7.09
C ARG A 29 -15.65 5.93 -5.57
N GLN A 30 -14.56 5.64 -4.84
CA GLN A 30 -14.56 5.55 -3.37
C GLN A 30 -14.16 6.87 -2.68
N LEU A 31 -13.63 7.86 -3.42
CA LEU A 31 -12.96 9.02 -2.87
C LEU A 31 -13.89 9.85 -1.95
N THR A 32 -13.35 10.27 -0.81
CA THR A 32 -13.99 11.18 0.14
C THR A 32 -13.20 12.50 0.26
N THR A 33 -13.76 13.48 0.96
CA THR A 33 -13.08 14.78 1.16
C THR A 33 -11.81 14.66 2.01
N GLU A 34 -11.69 13.63 2.85
CA GLU A 34 -10.56 13.40 3.75
C GLU A 34 -9.45 12.54 3.13
N VAL A 35 -9.67 12.01 1.93
CA VAL A 35 -8.70 11.17 1.22
C VAL A 35 -8.21 11.87 -0.03
N GLU A 36 -6.94 11.74 -0.33
CA GLU A 36 -6.36 12.09 -1.61
C GLU A 36 -5.64 10.89 -2.20
N PHE A 37 -5.46 10.88 -3.51
CA PHE A 37 -4.47 10.00 -4.13
C PHE A 37 -3.58 10.79 -5.10
N MET A 38 -2.35 10.34 -5.22
CA MET A 38 -1.33 10.97 -6.08
C MET A 38 -0.62 9.93 -6.92
N LEU A 39 -0.38 10.27 -8.19
CA LEU A 39 0.37 9.46 -9.12
C LEU A 39 1.70 10.11 -9.44
N LEU A 40 2.75 9.30 -9.57
CA LEU A 40 4.04 9.74 -10.11
C LEU A 40 4.44 8.86 -11.29
N PRO A 41 4.02 9.24 -12.53
CA PRO A 41 4.40 8.54 -13.74
C PRO A 41 5.81 8.91 -14.16
N ASP A 42 6.56 7.93 -14.69
CA ASP A 42 7.80 8.17 -15.42
C ASP A 42 7.97 7.11 -16.52
N SER A 43 9.03 7.23 -17.32
CA SER A 43 9.39 6.25 -18.35
C SER A 43 10.51 5.31 -17.90
N GLY A 44 10.73 5.17 -16.58
CA GLY A 44 11.75 4.32 -15.99
C GLY A 44 13.07 5.05 -15.67
N GLN A 45 13.03 6.39 -15.54
CA GLN A 45 14.21 7.19 -15.16
C GLN A 45 14.55 7.10 -13.68
N ARG A 46 13.54 6.85 -12.84
CA ARG A 46 13.68 6.76 -11.38
C ARG A 46 13.53 5.30 -10.92
N THR A 47 14.24 4.96 -9.88
CA THR A 47 13.96 3.71 -9.13
C THR A 47 12.59 3.76 -8.45
N ILE A 48 12.06 2.62 -8.05
CA ILE A 48 10.80 2.57 -7.28
C ILE A 48 10.96 3.30 -5.94
N GLY A 49 12.11 3.14 -5.27
CA GLY A 49 12.40 3.83 -4.01
C GLY A 49 12.41 5.34 -4.15
N GLU A 50 13.04 5.89 -5.19
CA GLU A 50 13.01 7.33 -5.47
C GLU A 50 11.59 7.85 -5.72
N LYS A 51 10.76 7.10 -6.46
CA LYS A 51 9.36 7.48 -6.69
C LYS A 51 8.54 7.46 -5.41
N ARG A 52 8.71 6.43 -4.58
CA ARG A 52 8.03 6.36 -3.29
C ARG A 52 8.43 7.49 -2.35
N ASN A 53 9.71 7.84 -2.29
CA ASN A 53 10.17 8.99 -1.49
C ASN A 53 9.59 10.31 -1.99
N ALA A 54 9.58 10.55 -3.30
CA ALA A 54 9.01 11.78 -3.88
C ALA A 54 7.50 11.90 -3.62
N LEU A 55 6.75 10.80 -3.70
CA LEU A 55 5.32 10.77 -3.36
C LEU A 55 5.11 11.01 -1.86
N LEU A 56 5.93 10.40 -1.02
CA LEU A 56 5.86 10.56 0.44
C LEU A 56 6.11 12.01 0.86
N GLU A 57 7.08 12.68 0.24
CA GLU A 57 7.39 14.10 0.47
C GLU A 57 6.22 15.02 0.08
N ALA A 58 5.48 14.67 -0.97
CA ALA A 58 4.33 15.45 -1.46
C ALA A 58 3.03 15.17 -0.67
N ALA A 59 2.96 14.06 0.09
CA ALA A 59 1.77 13.65 0.82
C ALA A 59 1.42 14.62 1.95
N VAL A 60 0.12 14.93 2.11
CA VAL A 60 -0.36 15.84 3.16
C VAL A 60 -1.24 15.14 4.21
N GLY A 61 -1.69 13.91 3.97
CA GLY A 61 -2.48 13.15 4.92
C GLY A 61 -1.70 12.77 6.19
N ASP A 62 -2.39 12.61 7.31
CA ASP A 62 -1.80 12.09 8.55
C ASP A 62 -1.27 10.67 8.41
N TYR A 63 -1.89 9.91 7.52
CA TYR A 63 -1.54 8.55 7.15
C TYR A 63 -1.24 8.46 5.66
N ILE A 64 -0.39 7.50 5.31
CA ILE A 64 -0.10 7.16 3.91
C ILE A 64 -0.25 5.65 3.70
N ALA A 65 -0.63 5.27 2.49
CA ALA A 65 -0.49 3.90 1.98
C ALA A 65 -0.07 3.96 0.51
N PHE A 66 0.78 3.04 0.09
CA PHE A 66 1.09 2.90 -1.33
C PHE A 66 0.19 1.84 -1.97
N ILE A 67 -0.11 2.03 -3.24
CA ILE A 67 -0.80 1.04 -4.07
C ILE A 67 0.02 0.92 -5.35
N ASP A 68 0.43 -0.30 -5.70
CA ASP A 68 1.15 -0.54 -6.94
C ASP A 68 0.19 -0.46 -8.13
N ASP A 69 0.62 0.13 -9.24
CA ASP A 69 -0.22 0.49 -10.39
C ASP A 69 -0.78 -0.70 -11.17
N ASP A 70 -0.24 -1.89 -10.96
CA ASP A 70 -0.67 -3.16 -11.55
C ASP A 70 -1.55 -4.02 -10.61
N ASP A 71 -1.83 -3.52 -9.42
CA ASP A 71 -2.70 -4.17 -8.42
C ASP A 71 -4.12 -3.60 -8.42
N MET A 72 -4.99 -4.17 -7.58
CA MET A 72 -6.35 -3.67 -7.35
C MET A 72 -6.70 -3.66 -5.87
N ILE A 73 -7.71 -2.86 -5.55
CA ILE A 73 -8.29 -2.74 -4.22
C ILE A 73 -9.74 -3.24 -4.20
N SER A 74 -10.24 -3.60 -3.03
CA SER A 74 -11.65 -3.96 -2.87
C SER A 74 -12.57 -2.73 -3.05
N PRO A 75 -13.85 -2.94 -3.39
CA PRO A 75 -14.83 -1.84 -3.58
C PRO A 75 -15.11 -1.00 -2.33
N ASP A 76 -14.67 -1.45 -1.16
CA ASP A 76 -14.84 -0.85 0.16
C ASP A 76 -13.49 -0.50 0.83
N TYR A 77 -12.41 -0.45 0.06
CA TYR A 77 -11.04 -0.25 0.56
C TYR A 77 -10.91 1.04 1.38
N ILE A 78 -11.32 2.18 0.80
CA ILE A 78 -11.19 3.49 1.46
C ILE A 78 -12.05 3.53 2.73
N GLU A 79 -13.29 3.05 2.68
CA GLU A 79 -14.19 3.00 3.85
C GLU A 79 -13.57 2.20 5.00
N LYS A 80 -13.08 0.98 4.71
CA LYS A 80 -12.47 0.11 5.72
C LYS A 80 -11.18 0.69 6.31
N VAL A 81 -10.32 1.26 5.45
CA VAL A 81 -9.09 1.91 5.92
C VAL A 81 -9.44 3.10 6.80
N MET A 82 -10.32 4.00 6.36
CA MET A 82 -10.70 5.19 7.13
C MET A 82 -11.32 4.82 8.48
N THR A 83 -12.22 3.81 8.52
CA THR A 83 -12.80 3.29 9.77
C THR A 83 -11.70 2.79 10.72
N ALA A 84 -10.72 2.04 10.22
CA ALA A 84 -9.60 1.57 11.04
C ALA A 84 -8.76 2.73 11.59
N LEU A 85 -8.64 3.84 10.86
CA LEU A 85 -7.88 5.01 11.29
C LEU A 85 -8.60 5.86 12.37
N GLU A 86 -9.90 5.68 12.61
CA GLU A 86 -10.64 6.40 13.65
C GLU A 86 -10.06 6.18 15.06
N ALA A 87 -9.55 4.97 15.34
CA ALA A 87 -8.93 4.64 16.62
C ALA A 87 -7.54 5.26 16.82
N ASP A 88 -7.09 6.09 15.89
CA ASP A 88 -5.79 6.76 15.90
C ASP A 88 -4.61 5.79 16.12
N PRO A 89 -4.45 4.74 15.27
CA PRO A 89 -3.39 3.75 15.38
C PRO A 89 -2.06 4.28 14.82
N ASP A 90 -0.98 3.51 14.96
CA ASP A 90 0.27 3.73 14.22
C ASP A 90 0.16 3.18 12.80
N CYS A 91 -0.59 2.09 12.62
CA CYS A 91 -0.91 1.48 11.32
C CYS A 91 -2.22 0.71 11.35
N ALA A 92 -2.74 0.39 10.17
CA ALA A 92 -3.82 -0.56 9.98
C ALA A 92 -3.27 -1.90 9.44
N SER A 93 -3.85 -3.03 9.87
CA SER A 93 -3.56 -4.34 9.28
C SER A 93 -4.04 -4.41 7.83
N LEU A 94 -3.56 -5.39 7.07
CA LEU A 94 -3.99 -5.59 5.69
C LEU A 94 -4.10 -7.08 5.40
N THR A 95 -5.21 -7.50 4.82
CA THR A 95 -5.38 -8.83 4.23
C THR A 95 -5.60 -8.69 2.74
N GLY A 96 -4.85 -9.45 1.96
CA GLY A 96 -4.96 -9.45 0.50
C GLY A 96 -4.88 -10.85 -0.10
N LEU A 97 -5.10 -10.90 -1.41
CA LEU A 97 -5.00 -12.09 -2.24
C LEU A 97 -3.90 -11.92 -3.29
N ILE A 98 -3.13 -12.98 -3.52
CA ILE A 98 -2.08 -13.07 -4.54
C ILE A 98 -2.60 -13.90 -5.72
N TYR A 99 -2.60 -13.32 -6.91
CA TYR A 99 -3.03 -13.93 -8.17
C TYR A 99 -1.83 -14.30 -9.02
N ASP A 100 -1.10 -15.34 -8.60
CA ASP A 100 0.16 -15.80 -9.23
C ASP A 100 -0.04 -16.83 -10.36
N GLY A 101 -1.27 -17.04 -10.81
CA GLY A 101 -1.64 -18.02 -11.82
C GLY A 101 -2.01 -19.39 -11.25
N SER A 102 -1.96 -19.57 -9.94
CA SER A 102 -2.48 -20.77 -9.27
C SER A 102 -4.00 -20.90 -9.43
N PRO A 103 -4.56 -22.14 -9.35
CA PRO A 103 -6.01 -22.35 -9.49
C PRO A 103 -6.87 -21.57 -8.49
N SER A 104 -6.30 -21.26 -7.32
CA SER A 104 -6.93 -20.40 -6.30
C SER A 104 -5.91 -19.37 -5.82
N PRO A 105 -6.31 -18.11 -5.62
CA PRO A 105 -5.40 -17.10 -5.09
C PRO A 105 -4.97 -17.45 -3.67
N ARG A 106 -3.72 -17.11 -3.34
CA ARG A 106 -3.18 -17.29 -1.99
C ARG A 106 -3.46 -16.05 -1.13
N THR A 107 -3.71 -16.27 0.15
CA THR A 107 -3.91 -15.17 1.11
C THR A 107 -2.56 -14.65 1.61
N PHE A 108 -2.45 -13.34 1.77
CA PHE A 108 -1.39 -12.74 2.57
C PHE A 108 -1.99 -11.79 3.63
N ILE A 109 -1.29 -11.71 4.77
CA ILE A 109 -1.74 -10.88 5.89
C ILE A 109 -0.55 -10.08 6.42
N HIS A 110 -0.73 -8.77 6.55
CA HIS A 110 0.23 -7.87 7.17
C HIS A 110 -0.28 -7.40 8.52
N SER A 111 0.52 -7.62 9.56
CA SER A 111 0.22 -7.17 10.93
C SER A 111 1.48 -7.02 11.76
N ILE A 112 1.46 -6.12 12.76
CA ILE A 112 2.53 -5.97 13.75
C ILE A 112 2.66 -7.20 14.67
N GLU A 113 1.69 -8.11 14.65
CA GLU A 113 1.71 -9.35 15.44
C GLU A 113 2.71 -10.39 14.91
N TYR A 114 3.18 -10.25 13.67
CA TYR A 114 4.07 -11.24 13.05
C TYR A 114 5.54 -10.85 13.24
N GLU A 115 6.38 -11.85 13.52
CA GLU A 115 7.82 -11.65 13.77
C GLU A 115 8.69 -11.59 12.50
N GLY A 116 8.07 -11.49 11.33
CA GLY A 116 8.82 -11.46 10.08
C GLY A 116 7.96 -11.82 8.87
N TRP A 117 8.63 -12.23 7.81
CA TRP A 117 8.02 -12.67 6.56
C TRP A 117 8.17 -14.18 6.44
N TYR A 118 7.07 -14.90 6.51
CA TYR A 118 7.02 -16.35 6.42
C TYR A 118 5.68 -16.83 5.84
N SER A 119 5.67 -18.09 5.35
CA SER A 119 4.44 -18.75 4.88
C SER A 119 4.11 -19.93 5.79
N ARG A 120 2.84 -20.08 6.13
CA ARG A 120 2.33 -21.22 6.89
C ARG A 120 0.91 -21.53 6.45
N ASP A 121 0.60 -22.81 6.22
CA ASP A 121 -0.73 -23.31 5.85
C ASP A 121 -1.35 -22.58 4.64
N GLY A 122 -0.52 -22.22 3.64
CA GLY A 122 -0.94 -21.54 2.42
C GLY A 122 -1.21 -20.03 2.59
N VAL A 123 -0.88 -19.46 3.73
CA VAL A 123 -1.00 -18.02 4.02
C VAL A 123 0.39 -17.41 4.18
N ASP A 124 0.63 -16.26 3.53
CA ASP A 124 1.84 -15.46 3.68
C ASP A 124 1.64 -14.43 4.79
N TYR A 125 2.46 -14.49 5.84
CA TYR A 125 2.45 -13.56 6.97
C TYR A 125 3.62 -12.61 6.87
N ARG A 126 3.38 -11.32 7.08
CA ARG A 126 4.39 -10.27 6.95
C ARG A 126 4.18 -9.16 7.98
N TYR A 127 5.27 -8.49 8.34
CA TYR A 127 5.17 -7.16 8.94
C TYR A 127 4.50 -6.17 8.00
N PRO A 128 3.89 -5.09 8.54
CA PRO A 128 3.44 -3.98 7.72
C PRO A 128 4.55 -3.47 6.81
N ASN A 129 4.18 -3.23 5.55
CA ASN A 129 5.06 -2.67 4.53
C ASN A 129 4.41 -1.43 3.89
N HIS A 130 4.83 -1.09 2.67
CA HIS A 130 4.32 0.06 1.95
C HIS A 130 2.80 0.02 1.64
N LEU A 131 2.19 -1.19 1.54
CA LEU A 131 0.75 -1.35 1.26
C LEU A 131 -0.14 -0.99 2.45
N ASN A 132 0.40 -1.03 3.67
CA ASN A 132 -0.37 -0.72 4.88
C ASN A 132 -0.57 0.79 5.04
N ALA A 133 -1.74 1.20 5.49
CA ALA A 133 -1.93 2.56 5.98
C ALA A 133 -1.12 2.74 7.27
N VAL A 134 -0.11 3.62 7.23
CA VAL A 134 0.78 3.93 8.37
C VAL A 134 0.83 5.42 8.62
N ARG A 135 1.12 5.84 9.86
CA ARG A 135 1.32 7.25 10.16
C ARG A 135 2.46 7.82 9.31
N ARG A 136 2.16 8.91 8.57
CA ARG A 136 3.10 9.59 7.68
C ARG A 136 4.42 9.93 8.37
N LYS A 137 4.39 10.45 9.60
CA LYS A 137 5.60 10.78 10.38
C LYS A 137 6.59 9.62 10.55
N TYR A 138 6.10 8.37 10.59
CA TYR A 138 6.99 7.20 10.68
C TYR A 138 7.52 6.79 9.32
N ALA A 139 6.69 6.87 8.29
CA ALA A 139 7.11 6.62 6.91
C ALA A 139 8.21 7.62 6.47
N GLU A 140 8.02 8.92 6.73
CA GLU A 140 9.01 9.97 6.46
C GLU A 140 10.33 9.72 7.20
N LYS A 141 10.25 9.26 8.44
CA LYS A 141 11.45 8.99 9.27
C LYS A 141 12.31 7.86 8.72
N VAL A 142 11.73 6.86 8.05
CA VAL A 142 12.46 5.70 7.56
C VAL A 142 12.76 5.78 6.05
N GLY A 143 11.86 6.34 5.26
CA GLY A 143 11.99 6.45 3.81
C GLY A 143 12.27 5.12 3.11
N PHE A 144 12.49 5.16 1.81
CA PHE A 144 12.84 3.99 0.98
C PHE A 144 14.30 4.10 0.50
N PRO A 145 15.07 3.01 0.39
CA PRO A 145 16.33 3.04 -0.33
C PRO A 145 16.06 3.28 -1.83
N GLU A 146 16.97 3.99 -2.50
CA GLU A 146 16.83 4.39 -3.91
C GLU A 146 17.18 3.22 -4.85
N ILE A 147 16.46 2.11 -4.71
CA ILE A 147 16.59 0.90 -5.50
C ILE A 147 15.22 0.46 -6.04
N SER A 148 15.20 -0.45 -7.04
CA SER A 148 13.96 -0.93 -7.66
C SER A 148 13.53 -2.32 -7.20
N HIS A 149 14.34 -3.00 -6.38
CA HIS A 149 14.00 -4.33 -5.85
C HIS A 149 14.45 -4.44 -4.40
N GLY A 150 13.52 -4.88 -3.52
CA GLY A 150 13.76 -5.03 -2.10
C GLY A 150 13.65 -3.75 -1.27
N GLU A 151 13.24 -2.65 -1.88
CA GLU A 151 12.99 -1.37 -1.20
C GLU A 151 11.81 -1.48 -0.22
N ASP A 152 10.79 -2.28 -0.56
CA ASP A 152 9.62 -2.57 0.25
C ASP A 152 9.98 -3.40 1.50
N ARG A 153 10.85 -4.40 1.34
CA ARG A 153 11.37 -5.20 2.45
C ARG A 153 12.22 -4.34 3.38
N ALA A 154 13.14 -3.56 2.82
CA ALA A 154 13.99 -2.67 3.59
C ALA A 154 13.18 -1.59 4.35
N TYR A 155 12.10 -1.09 3.76
CA TYR A 155 11.14 -0.19 4.41
C TYR A 155 10.43 -0.91 5.56
N SER A 156 9.88 -2.10 5.32
CA SER A 156 9.21 -2.93 6.32
C SER A 156 10.09 -3.21 7.53
N ASP A 157 11.34 -3.64 7.31
CA ASP A 157 12.31 -3.94 8.37
C ASP A 157 12.67 -2.70 9.22
N ARG A 158 12.59 -1.49 8.64
CA ARG A 158 12.90 -0.24 9.35
C ARG A 158 11.72 0.37 10.08
N ILE A 159 10.50 0.28 9.51
CA ILE A 159 9.34 0.95 10.08
C ILE A 159 8.75 0.19 11.27
N GLN A 160 8.87 -1.12 11.33
CA GLN A 160 8.29 -1.98 12.38
C GLN A 160 8.59 -1.51 13.80
N LYS A 161 9.77 -0.96 14.05
CA LYS A 161 10.17 -0.50 15.40
C LYS A 161 9.34 0.69 15.90
N TYR A 162 8.68 1.42 15.02
CA TYR A 162 7.83 2.56 15.33
C TYR A 162 6.35 2.20 15.47
N LEU A 163 5.93 1.05 14.94
CA LEU A 163 4.54 0.61 14.95
C LEU A 163 4.24 -0.18 16.22
N LYS A 164 3.42 0.39 17.12
CA LYS A 164 3.08 -0.18 18.43
C LYS A 164 1.59 -0.39 18.61
N LYS A 165 0.77 0.40 17.95
CA LYS A 165 -0.68 0.34 18.00
C LYS A 165 -1.23 0.09 16.60
N GLU A 166 -1.93 -1.03 16.42
CA GLU A 166 -2.56 -1.42 15.16
C GLU A 166 -4.06 -1.45 15.28
N SER A 167 -4.76 -0.98 14.26
CA SER A 167 -6.18 -1.27 14.05
C SER A 167 -6.34 -2.41 13.06
N LYS A 168 -7.21 -3.36 13.37
CA LYS A 168 -7.50 -4.49 12.47
C LYS A 168 -8.50 -4.09 11.39
N ILE A 169 -8.26 -4.55 10.17
CA ILE A 169 -9.22 -4.47 9.06
C ILE A 169 -9.69 -5.88 8.74
N ASP A 170 -11.00 -6.09 8.78
CA ASP A 170 -11.60 -7.38 8.46
C ASP A 170 -11.79 -7.58 6.96
N GLY A 171 -11.49 -8.80 6.51
CA GLY A 171 -11.66 -9.24 5.14
C GLY A 171 -10.53 -8.80 4.19
N VAL A 172 -10.68 -9.22 2.95
CA VAL A 172 -9.72 -8.92 1.88
C VAL A 172 -9.97 -7.50 1.36
N ILE A 173 -8.91 -6.68 1.34
CA ILE A 173 -8.98 -5.31 0.82
C ILE A 173 -7.99 -5.05 -0.32
N TYR A 174 -7.06 -5.97 -0.60
CA TYR A 174 -6.01 -5.79 -1.60
C TYR A 174 -5.86 -7.02 -2.50
N HIS A 175 -5.64 -6.80 -3.79
CA HIS A 175 -5.50 -7.83 -4.82
C HIS A 175 -4.16 -7.63 -5.53
N TYR A 176 -3.17 -8.46 -5.18
CA TYR A 176 -1.81 -8.42 -5.69
C TYR A 176 -1.66 -9.28 -6.95
N TYR A 177 -1.16 -8.69 -8.04
CA TYR A 177 -0.93 -9.34 -9.32
C TYR A 177 0.57 -9.36 -9.66
N PRO A 178 1.33 -10.39 -9.26
CA PRO A 178 2.78 -10.46 -9.46
C PRO A 178 3.18 -10.23 -10.92
N HIS A 179 4.23 -9.43 -11.13
CA HIS A 179 4.82 -9.21 -12.45
C HIS A 179 3.85 -8.67 -13.53
N GLY A 180 2.85 -7.92 -13.12
CA GLY A 180 1.85 -7.37 -14.04
C GLY A 180 0.97 -8.47 -14.69
N SER A 181 0.74 -9.59 -14.00
CA SER A 181 -0.09 -10.71 -14.50
C SER A 181 -1.52 -10.30 -14.82
N ARG A 182 -2.00 -9.16 -14.29
CA ARG A 182 -3.30 -8.57 -14.62
C ARG A 182 -3.39 -8.05 -16.07
N ALA A 183 -2.27 -7.76 -16.70
CA ALA A 183 -2.22 -7.24 -18.08
C ALA A 183 -2.30 -8.31 -19.17
N LYS A 184 -2.43 -9.59 -18.80
CA LYS A 184 -2.39 -10.73 -19.74
C LYS A 184 -3.78 -11.30 -20.03
#